data_34d1470b9d15c62c6518c94e926e11d4
#
_entry.id   34d1470b9d15c62c6518c94e926e11d4
#
_cell.length_a   1.000
_cell.length_b   1.000
_cell.length_c   1.000
_cell.angle_alpha   90.00
_cell.angle_beta   90.00
_cell.angle_gamma   90.00
#
_symmetry.space_group_name_H-M   'P 1'
#
loop_
_entity.id
_entity.type
_entity.pdbx_description
1 polymer ?
#
loop_
_entity_poly.entity_id
_entity_poly.type
_entity_poly.pdbx_seq_one_letter_code
_entity_poly.pdbx_strand_id
1 'polypeptide(L)'
;TPQAYNLKEIYQLHKSNSLKYKDDDISLYMDLNKVKFIEGEKSNFKITDKSDFENLKNIYKSKINVGIGFDVHRLAPKRKLYLAGLKIKSALGTLGHSDGDPVLHSIIDAILGACRLGDIGQMFSEKSKKFKNIRSTILLKKVIGQIKSKGYFINNIDINIITQTPKINNLKNKMIVSIAKLCE
;
A
#
# COMPACT_ATOMS: atom_id res chain seq x y z
N THR A 1 14.71 -25.79 5.98
CA THR A 1 15.90 -24.97 5.65
C THR A 1 16.53 -25.56 4.41
N PRO A 2 16.77 -24.80 3.33
CA PRO A 2 17.44 -25.29 2.13
C PRO A 2 18.86 -25.78 2.47
N GLN A 3 19.24 -26.93 1.93
CA GLN A 3 20.55 -27.53 2.13
C GLN A 3 21.13 -27.90 0.75
N ALA A 4 22.43 -27.70 0.55
CA ALA A 4 23.11 -28.03 -0.68
C ALA A 4 24.34 -28.89 -0.38
N TYR A 5 24.50 -29.98 -1.12
CA TYR A 5 25.52 -30.99 -0.91
C TYR A 5 26.26 -31.33 -2.22
N ASN A 6 27.52 -31.75 -2.09
CA ASN A 6 28.16 -32.43 -3.19
C ASN A 6 27.54 -33.83 -3.36
N LEU A 7 27.01 -34.13 -4.53
CA LEU A 7 26.26 -35.36 -4.78
C LEU A 7 27.09 -36.62 -4.52
N LYS A 8 28.37 -36.64 -4.92
CA LYS A 8 29.23 -37.80 -4.70
C LYS A 8 29.53 -38.02 -3.22
N GLU A 9 29.81 -36.94 -2.48
CA GLU A 9 30.12 -37.05 -1.04
C GLU A 9 28.89 -37.47 -0.25
N ILE A 10 27.74 -36.87 -0.46
CA ILE A 10 26.53 -37.24 0.30
C ILE A 10 26.10 -38.68 0.02
N TYR A 11 26.22 -39.12 -1.25
CA TYR A 11 25.93 -40.50 -1.62
C TYR A 11 26.85 -41.49 -0.93
N GLN A 12 28.16 -41.20 -0.85
CA GLN A 12 29.12 -42.07 -0.14
C GLN A 12 28.86 -42.09 1.37
N LEU A 13 28.54 -40.96 1.97
CA LEU A 13 28.22 -40.86 3.39
C LEU A 13 26.98 -41.67 3.77
N HIS A 14 25.95 -41.62 2.95
CA HIS A 14 24.77 -42.48 3.13
C HIS A 14 25.10 -43.97 3.01
N LYS A 15 25.95 -44.32 2.04
CA LYS A 15 26.34 -45.70 1.82
C LYS A 15 27.22 -46.28 2.94
N SER A 16 28.11 -45.48 3.53
CA SER A 16 29.01 -45.89 4.62
C SER A 16 28.38 -45.85 6.00
N ASN A 17 27.33 -45.02 6.22
CA ASN A 17 26.65 -44.85 7.51
C ASN A 17 25.31 -45.59 7.60
N SER A 18 25.23 -46.78 7.04
CA SER A 18 23.97 -47.56 6.88
C SER A 18 23.23 -47.97 8.15
N LEU A 19 23.69 -47.60 9.35
CA LEU A 19 23.14 -48.11 10.63
C LEU A 19 22.83 -47.05 11.69
N LYS A 20 23.04 -45.74 11.43
CA LYS A 20 22.62 -44.70 12.37
C LYS A 20 21.51 -43.87 11.73
N TYR A 21 20.31 -44.01 12.25
CA TYR A 21 19.20 -43.11 11.97
C TYR A 21 19.65 -41.70 12.31
N LYS A 22 19.73 -40.86 11.30
CA LYS A 22 19.98 -39.42 11.46
C LYS A 22 18.78 -38.69 10.86
N ASP A 23 18.22 -37.78 11.62
CA ASP A 23 16.97 -37.07 11.28
C ASP A 23 17.12 -36.14 10.08
N ASP A 24 18.37 -35.80 9.69
CA ASP A 24 18.63 -34.82 8.61
C ASP A 24 20.02 -35.09 7.98
N ASP A 25 20.13 -34.89 6.66
CA ASP A 25 21.35 -35.12 5.88
C ASP A 25 22.55 -34.31 6.38
N ILE A 26 22.33 -33.10 6.91
CA ILE A 26 23.38 -32.27 7.49
C ILE A 26 24.12 -32.96 8.62
N SER A 27 23.43 -33.85 9.36
CA SER A 27 24.02 -34.58 10.46
C SER A 27 25.16 -35.53 10.03
N LEU A 28 25.19 -35.93 8.75
CA LEU A 28 26.27 -36.72 8.18
C LEU A 28 27.58 -35.90 7.98
N TYR A 29 27.48 -34.60 7.94
CA TYR A 29 28.61 -33.66 7.73
C TYR A 29 29.10 -33.01 9.02
N MET A 30 28.31 -32.99 10.09
CA MET A 30 28.65 -32.30 11.36
C MET A 30 29.99 -32.77 11.94
N ASP A 31 30.23 -34.08 11.90
CA ASP A 31 31.47 -34.66 12.43
C ASP A 31 32.71 -34.35 11.55
N LEU A 32 32.49 -33.85 10.34
CA LEU A 32 33.56 -33.62 9.39
C LEU A 32 34.01 -32.14 9.36
N ASN A 33 33.42 -31.26 10.17
CA ASN A 33 33.66 -29.78 10.17
C ASN A 33 33.59 -29.15 8.78
N LYS A 34 32.75 -29.70 7.89
CA LYS A 34 32.59 -29.26 6.50
C LYS A 34 31.30 -28.46 6.23
N VAL A 35 30.62 -28.04 7.29
CA VAL A 35 29.34 -27.31 7.17
C VAL A 35 29.61 -25.82 7.13
N LYS A 36 29.09 -25.14 6.10
CA LYS A 36 29.09 -23.68 6.00
C LYS A 36 27.65 -23.18 6.18
N PHE A 37 27.44 -22.34 7.18
CA PHE A 37 26.18 -21.63 7.37
C PHE A 37 26.19 -20.33 6.59
N ILE A 38 25.09 -20.05 5.90
CA ILE A 38 24.82 -18.77 5.26
C ILE A 38 23.60 -18.16 5.92
N GLU A 39 23.63 -16.85 6.09
CA GLU A 39 22.49 -16.13 6.67
C GLU A 39 21.31 -16.15 5.69
N GLY A 40 20.14 -16.54 6.19
CA GLY A 40 18.92 -16.59 5.41
C GLY A 40 17.96 -15.49 5.81
N GLU A 41 16.90 -15.28 5.02
CA GLU A 41 15.86 -14.32 5.36
C GLU A 41 14.89 -14.88 6.40
N LYS A 42 14.53 -14.07 7.41
CA LYS A 42 13.56 -14.44 8.47
C LYS A 42 12.17 -14.77 7.92
N SER A 43 11.83 -14.23 6.75
CA SER A 43 10.57 -14.50 6.06
C SER A 43 10.48 -15.93 5.48
N ASN A 44 11.63 -16.59 5.28
CA ASN A 44 11.71 -17.96 4.76
C ASN A 44 11.68 -18.97 5.91
N PHE A 45 10.52 -19.12 6.56
CA PHE A 45 10.32 -20.10 7.61
C PHE A 45 9.62 -21.37 7.09
N LYS A 46 9.97 -22.49 7.70
CA LYS A 46 9.40 -23.81 7.36
C LYS A 46 8.04 -23.98 8.03
N ILE A 47 7.04 -24.42 7.27
CA ILE A 47 5.76 -24.84 7.82
C ILE A 47 5.88 -26.34 8.17
N THR A 48 5.82 -26.66 9.45
CA THR A 48 5.99 -28.03 9.97
C THR A 48 4.73 -28.59 10.58
N ASP A 49 3.86 -27.75 11.10
CA ASP A 49 2.64 -28.16 11.76
C ASP A 49 1.43 -27.28 11.40
N LYS A 50 0.28 -27.65 11.95
CA LYS A 50 -0.97 -26.95 11.70
C LYS A 50 -0.98 -25.53 12.27
N SER A 51 -0.25 -25.28 13.35
CA SER A 51 -0.15 -23.95 13.96
C SER A 51 0.66 -23.02 13.09
N ASP A 52 1.75 -23.48 12.47
CA ASP A 52 2.52 -22.71 11.49
C ASP A 52 1.66 -22.30 10.31
N PHE A 53 0.82 -23.23 9.82
CA PHE A 53 -0.11 -22.96 8.71
C PHE A 53 -1.19 -21.93 9.08
N GLU A 54 -1.76 -21.99 10.27
CA GLU A 54 -2.74 -21.01 10.74
C GLU A 54 -2.10 -19.64 10.98
N ASN A 55 -0.86 -19.60 11.48
CA ASN A 55 -0.08 -18.37 11.60
C ASN A 55 0.19 -17.73 10.22
N LEU A 56 0.57 -18.56 9.24
CA LEU A 56 0.75 -18.13 7.87
C LEU A 56 -0.55 -17.54 7.29
N LYS A 57 -1.67 -18.25 7.46
CA LYS A 57 -2.99 -17.73 7.03
C LYS A 57 -3.31 -16.37 7.66
N ASN A 58 -2.96 -16.16 8.92
CA ASN A 58 -3.21 -14.90 9.62
C ASN A 58 -2.30 -13.78 9.08
N ILE A 59 -1.05 -14.09 8.75
CA ILE A 59 -0.11 -13.16 8.10
C ILE A 59 -0.60 -12.79 6.69
N TYR A 60 -1.08 -13.77 5.91
CA TYR A 60 -1.57 -13.59 4.54
C TYR A 60 -3.09 -13.31 4.44
N LYS A 61 -3.83 -13.27 5.55
CA LYS A 61 -5.18 -12.69 5.60
C LYS A 61 -5.13 -11.15 5.53
N SER A 62 -4.34 -10.60 4.64
CA SER A 62 -4.49 -9.21 4.25
C SER A 62 -5.87 -9.07 3.61
N LYS A 63 -6.85 -8.60 4.37
CA LYS A 63 -8.16 -8.24 3.84
C LYS A 63 -7.91 -7.09 2.86
N ILE A 64 -7.95 -7.40 1.58
CA ILE A 64 -7.94 -6.36 0.56
C ILE A 64 -9.32 -5.70 0.62
N ASN A 65 -9.34 -4.44 0.98
CA ASN A 65 -10.53 -3.60 0.93
C ASN A 65 -10.49 -2.79 -0.37
N VAL A 66 -11.63 -2.68 -1.01
CA VAL A 66 -11.80 -1.86 -2.22
C VAL A 66 -12.76 -0.73 -1.90
N GLY A 67 -12.45 0.47 -2.34
CA GLY A 67 -13.30 1.64 -2.21
C GLY A 67 -13.44 2.37 -3.54
N ILE A 68 -14.57 3.00 -3.74
CA ILE A 68 -14.85 3.88 -4.86
C ILE A 68 -15.16 5.27 -4.32
N GLY A 69 -14.64 6.31 -4.97
CA GLY A 69 -14.96 7.70 -4.68
C GLY A 69 -15.31 8.44 -5.97
N PHE A 70 -16.26 9.33 -5.87
CA PHE A 70 -16.71 10.16 -6.99
C PHE A 70 -16.99 11.57 -6.49
N ASP A 71 -16.46 12.57 -7.20
CA ASP A 71 -16.68 13.96 -6.85
C ASP A 71 -16.88 14.83 -8.11
N VAL A 72 -17.77 15.78 -8.03
CA VAL A 72 -18.10 16.71 -9.12
C VAL A 72 -18.11 18.14 -8.60
N HIS A 73 -17.35 18.98 -9.22
CA HIS A 73 -17.30 20.40 -8.87
C HIS A 73 -17.64 21.27 -10.08
N ARG A 74 -18.47 22.26 -9.87
CA ARG A 74 -18.75 23.31 -10.87
C ARG A 74 -17.51 24.18 -11.03
N LEU A 75 -17.16 24.54 -12.26
CA LEU A 75 -16.14 25.52 -12.56
C LEU A 75 -16.73 26.94 -12.58
N ALA A 76 -16.01 27.90 -12.03
CA ALA A 76 -16.41 29.30 -11.98
C ALA A 76 -15.19 30.22 -12.24
N PRO A 77 -15.44 31.43 -12.80
CA PRO A 77 -14.38 32.44 -12.95
C PRO A 77 -13.90 32.94 -11.59
N LYS A 78 -12.72 33.58 -11.59
CA LYS A 78 -12.08 34.15 -10.39
C LYS A 78 -11.78 33.14 -9.27
N ARG A 79 -11.81 31.83 -9.56
CA ARG A 79 -11.41 30.77 -8.63
C ARG A 79 -10.09 30.15 -9.08
N LYS A 80 -9.31 29.65 -8.11
CA LYS A 80 -8.12 28.85 -8.41
C LYS A 80 -8.52 27.42 -8.70
N LEU A 81 -7.90 26.79 -9.68
CA LEU A 81 -8.09 25.37 -9.97
C LEU A 81 -7.00 24.56 -9.28
N TYR A 82 -7.41 23.61 -8.48
CA TYR A 82 -6.55 22.59 -7.91
C TYR A 82 -7.01 21.21 -8.36
N LEU A 83 -6.08 20.40 -8.87
CA LEU A 83 -6.33 18.99 -9.24
C LEU A 83 -5.14 18.16 -8.78
N ALA A 84 -5.42 17.09 -8.04
CA ALA A 84 -4.40 16.18 -7.49
C ALA A 84 -3.34 16.91 -6.61
N GLY A 85 -3.76 17.92 -5.86
CA GLY A 85 -2.89 18.76 -5.04
C GLY A 85 -2.10 19.82 -5.78
N LEU A 86 -2.14 19.84 -7.12
CA LEU A 86 -1.43 20.80 -7.97
C LEU A 86 -2.30 22.01 -8.27
N LYS A 87 -1.69 23.20 -8.24
CA LYS A 87 -2.35 24.41 -8.75
C LYS A 87 -2.22 24.44 -10.26
N ILE A 88 -3.34 24.43 -10.96
CA ILE A 88 -3.41 24.41 -12.43
C ILE A 88 -3.68 25.83 -12.95
N LYS A 89 -2.94 26.23 -13.98
CA LYS A 89 -3.20 27.51 -14.67
C LYS A 89 -4.48 27.36 -15.50
N SER A 90 -5.53 28.07 -15.10
CA SER A 90 -6.84 28.05 -15.75
C SER A 90 -7.57 29.35 -15.51
N ALA A 91 -8.42 29.78 -16.47
CA ALA A 91 -9.33 30.91 -16.32
C ALA A 91 -10.49 30.60 -15.34
N LEU A 92 -10.81 29.31 -15.18
CA LEU A 92 -11.86 28.80 -14.28
C LEU A 92 -11.25 27.96 -13.21
N GLY A 93 -11.84 27.97 -12.01
CA GLY A 93 -11.50 27.07 -10.93
C GLY A 93 -12.73 26.49 -10.27
N THR A 94 -12.56 25.49 -9.42
CA THR A 94 -13.64 24.76 -8.77
C THR A 94 -14.32 25.58 -7.66
N LEU A 95 -15.64 25.45 -7.58
CA LEU A 95 -16.42 25.91 -6.42
C LEU A 95 -16.43 24.82 -5.36
N GLY A 96 -16.04 25.15 -4.16
CA GLY A 96 -16.03 24.21 -3.03
C GLY A 96 -15.75 24.93 -1.71
N HIS A 97 -16.00 24.27 -0.59
CA HIS A 97 -15.77 24.80 0.76
C HIS A 97 -14.26 24.85 1.10
N SER A 98 -13.50 23.84 0.65
CA SER A 98 -12.04 23.77 0.73
C SER A 98 -11.38 24.51 -0.46
N ASP A 99 -10.21 24.06 -0.90
CA ASP A 99 -9.61 24.50 -2.17
C ASP A 99 -10.32 23.88 -3.39
N GLY A 100 -11.32 23.02 -3.17
CA GLY A 100 -12.16 22.43 -4.20
C GLY A 100 -11.43 21.47 -5.13
N ASP A 101 -10.46 20.70 -4.65
CA ASP A 101 -9.77 19.69 -5.44
C ASP A 101 -10.60 18.40 -5.53
N PRO A 102 -11.36 18.15 -6.61
CA PRO A 102 -12.25 17.01 -6.70
C PRO A 102 -11.48 15.68 -6.81
N VAL A 103 -10.25 15.73 -7.28
CA VAL A 103 -9.40 14.52 -7.38
C VAL A 103 -9.04 14.03 -5.99
N LEU A 104 -8.60 14.92 -5.12
CA LEU A 104 -8.26 14.54 -3.74
C LEU A 104 -9.51 14.21 -2.91
N HIS A 105 -10.65 14.85 -3.16
CA HIS A 105 -11.91 14.53 -2.48
C HIS A 105 -12.39 13.12 -2.83
N SER A 106 -12.37 12.74 -4.11
CA SER A 106 -12.75 11.39 -4.53
C SER A 106 -11.79 10.32 -3.97
N ILE A 107 -10.49 10.61 -3.89
CA ILE A 107 -9.52 9.71 -3.24
C ILE A 107 -9.86 9.54 -1.75
N ILE A 108 -10.16 10.63 -1.04
CA ILE A 108 -10.55 10.58 0.37
C ILE A 108 -11.79 9.71 0.56
N ASP A 109 -12.83 9.90 -0.24
CA ASP A 109 -14.06 9.10 -0.16
C ASP A 109 -13.80 7.62 -0.46
N ALA A 110 -13.01 7.31 -1.49
CA ALA A 110 -12.62 5.94 -1.78
C ALA A 110 -11.91 5.26 -0.59
N ILE A 111 -10.97 5.96 0.05
CA ILE A 111 -10.21 5.46 1.20
C ILE A 111 -11.13 5.27 2.41
N LEU A 112 -11.95 6.28 2.73
CA LEU A 112 -12.86 6.21 3.86
C LEU A 112 -13.89 5.10 3.69
N GLY A 113 -14.48 4.97 2.50
CA GLY A 113 -15.40 3.90 2.16
C GLY A 113 -14.77 2.51 2.26
N ALA A 114 -13.57 2.31 1.71
CA ALA A 114 -12.82 1.06 1.82
C ALA A 114 -12.56 0.65 3.28
N CYS A 115 -12.29 1.62 4.15
CA CYS A 115 -12.00 1.42 5.57
C CYS A 115 -13.25 1.45 6.46
N ARG A 116 -14.44 1.64 5.90
CA ARG A 116 -15.73 1.80 6.66
C ARG A 116 -15.70 2.96 7.65
N LEU A 117 -15.11 4.08 7.25
CA LEU A 117 -14.94 5.29 8.07
C LEU A 117 -15.88 6.44 7.66
N GLY A 118 -16.91 6.15 6.88
CA GLY A 118 -17.84 7.14 6.36
C GLY A 118 -17.33 7.83 5.09
N ASP A 119 -17.55 9.13 5.00
CA ASP A 119 -17.20 9.96 3.85
C ASP A 119 -16.52 11.27 4.27
N ILE A 120 -16.06 12.04 3.29
CA ILE A 120 -15.37 13.34 3.51
C ILE A 120 -16.27 14.34 4.23
N GLY A 121 -17.58 14.36 3.93
CA GLY A 121 -18.54 15.29 4.54
C GLY A 121 -18.77 15.01 6.01
N GLN A 122 -18.81 13.73 6.43
CA GLN A 122 -18.90 13.33 7.83
C GLN A 122 -17.62 13.66 8.59
N MET A 123 -16.47 13.42 8.01
CA MET A 123 -15.17 13.66 8.67
C MET A 123 -14.77 15.13 8.71
N PHE A 124 -15.11 15.90 7.68
CA PHE A 124 -14.71 17.30 7.50
C PHE A 124 -15.91 18.17 7.14
N SER A 125 -16.86 18.25 8.06
CA SER A 125 -18.13 18.96 7.86
C SER A 125 -17.93 20.37 7.29
N GLU A 126 -18.65 20.67 6.23
CA GLU A 126 -18.70 22.02 5.60
C GLU A 126 -19.22 23.10 6.54
N LYS A 127 -20.01 22.74 7.56
CA LYS A 127 -20.48 23.66 8.59
C LYS A 127 -19.35 24.16 9.50
N SER A 128 -18.23 23.46 9.54
CA SER A 128 -17.10 23.82 10.38
C SER A 128 -16.22 24.90 9.73
N LYS A 129 -16.14 26.05 10.37
CA LYS A 129 -15.23 27.15 9.96
C LYS A 129 -13.76 26.72 9.88
N LYS A 130 -13.39 25.65 10.59
CA LYS A 130 -12.02 25.09 10.64
C LYS A 130 -11.54 24.60 9.29
N PHE A 131 -12.44 24.15 8.43
CA PHE A 131 -12.11 23.55 7.13
C PHE A 131 -12.37 24.51 5.96
N LYS A 132 -12.82 25.72 6.22
CA LYS A 132 -13.05 26.73 5.18
C LYS A 132 -11.72 27.11 4.52
N ASN A 133 -11.66 27.03 3.19
CA ASN A 133 -10.47 27.31 2.37
C ASN A 133 -9.22 26.44 2.68
N ILE A 134 -9.39 25.33 3.43
CA ILE A 134 -8.29 24.41 3.71
C ILE A 134 -7.83 23.72 2.42
N ARG A 135 -6.54 23.40 2.33
CA ARG A 135 -6.01 22.61 1.22
C ARG A 135 -6.44 21.14 1.36
N SER A 136 -6.99 20.56 0.29
CA SER A 136 -7.40 19.15 0.26
C SER A 136 -6.24 18.20 0.48
N THR A 137 -5.00 18.61 0.20
CA THR A 137 -3.79 17.88 0.57
C THR A 137 -3.65 17.67 2.09
N ILE A 138 -4.11 18.64 2.90
CA ILE A 138 -4.09 18.51 4.37
C ILE A 138 -5.18 17.54 4.82
N LEU A 139 -6.35 17.56 4.17
CA LEU A 139 -7.44 16.62 4.46
C LEU A 139 -6.99 15.18 4.16
N LEU A 140 -6.42 14.96 2.97
CA LEU A 140 -5.90 13.64 2.58
C LEU A 140 -4.84 13.14 3.56
N LYS A 141 -3.86 13.97 3.94
CA LYS A 141 -2.83 13.58 4.91
C LYS A 141 -3.42 13.15 6.26
N LYS A 142 -4.50 13.79 6.73
CA LYS A 142 -5.19 13.37 7.96
C LYS A 142 -5.83 12.00 7.80
N VAL A 143 -6.48 11.76 6.66
CA VAL A 143 -7.10 10.44 6.36
C VAL A 143 -6.02 9.36 6.28
N ILE A 144 -4.92 9.62 5.57
CA ILE A 144 -3.78 8.69 5.49
C ILE A 144 -3.24 8.36 6.89
N GLY A 145 -3.01 9.36 7.73
CA GLY A 145 -2.56 9.14 9.12
C GLY A 145 -3.55 8.27 9.91
N GLN A 146 -4.85 8.51 9.75
CA GLN A 146 -5.89 7.73 10.44
C GLN A 146 -5.95 6.27 9.96
N ILE A 147 -5.88 6.01 8.66
CA ILE A 147 -5.90 4.63 8.17
C ILE A 147 -4.62 3.87 8.53
N LYS A 148 -3.46 4.54 8.50
CA LYS A 148 -2.18 3.96 8.93
C LYS A 148 -2.21 3.56 10.42
N SER A 149 -2.78 4.39 11.30
CA SER A 149 -2.93 4.04 12.73
C SER A 149 -3.82 2.81 12.97
N LYS A 150 -4.67 2.44 12.00
CA LYS A 150 -5.51 1.25 12.01
C LYS A 150 -4.89 0.05 11.27
N GLY A 151 -3.65 0.16 10.82
CA GLY A 151 -2.93 -0.89 10.10
C GLY A 151 -3.30 -1.03 8.62
N TYR A 152 -4.00 -0.06 8.03
CA TYR A 152 -4.28 -0.04 6.60
C TYR A 152 -3.19 0.70 5.82
N PHE A 153 -2.97 0.28 4.59
CA PHE A 153 -2.11 0.97 3.63
C PHE A 153 -2.74 0.93 2.24
N ILE A 154 -2.37 1.88 1.41
CA ILE A 154 -2.87 1.96 0.04
C ILE A 154 -1.99 1.10 -0.85
N ASN A 155 -2.61 0.15 -1.55
CA ASN A 155 -1.92 -0.71 -2.50
C ASN A 155 -1.97 -0.12 -3.92
N ASN A 156 -3.13 0.38 -4.34
CA ASN A 156 -3.32 0.95 -5.68
C ASN A 156 -4.42 2.00 -5.68
N ILE A 157 -4.28 3.01 -6.54
CA ILE A 157 -5.31 4.01 -6.84
C ILE A 157 -5.37 4.16 -8.36
N ASP A 158 -6.55 4.01 -8.94
CA ASP A 158 -6.82 4.35 -10.32
C ASP A 158 -7.81 5.52 -10.39
N ILE A 159 -7.56 6.50 -11.27
CA ILE A 159 -8.30 7.77 -11.28
C ILE A 159 -8.63 8.17 -12.70
N ASN A 160 -9.90 8.43 -12.94
CA ASN A 160 -10.40 9.05 -14.14
C ASN A 160 -10.79 10.53 -13.88
N ILE A 161 -10.15 11.46 -14.58
CA ILE A 161 -10.46 12.88 -14.48
C ILE A 161 -11.14 13.31 -15.78
N ILE A 162 -12.40 13.73 -15.67
CA ILE A 162 -13.19 14.19 -16.80
C ILE A 162 -13.31 15.72 -16.72
N THR A 163 -12.68 16.41 -17.65
CA THR A 163 -12.75 17.87 -17.74
C THR A 163 -12.70 18.33 -19.18
N GLN A 164 -13.54 19.29 -19.53
CA GLN A 164 -13.51 19.90 -20.86
C GLN A 164 -12.33 20.88 -20.99
N THR A 165 -12.07 21.63 -19.95
CA THR A 165 -10.98 22.62 -19.86
C THR A 165 -10.49 22.76 -18.42
N PRO A 166 -9.17 22.95 -18.19
CA PRO A 166 -8.08 22.89 -19.17
C PRO A 166 -7.76 21.47 -19.63
N LYS A 167 -7.04 21.32 -20.74
CA LYS A 167 -6.47 20.02 -21.13
C LYS A 167 -5.36 19.64 -20.14
N ILE A 168 -5.44 18.44 -19.58
CA ILE A 168 -4.57 18.01 -18.48
C ILE A 168 -3.58 16.91 -18.84
N ASN A 169 -3.56 16.43 -20.09
CA ASN A 169 -2.70 15.30 -20.51
C ASN A 169 -1.21 15.52 -20.20
N ASN A 170 -0.71 16.73 -20.38
CA ASN A 170 0.67 17.11 -20.08
C ASN A 170 0.98 17.18 -18.57
N LEU A 171 -0.04 17.10 -17.72
CA LEU A 171 0.09 17.15 -16.26
C LEU A 171 -0.04 15.77 -15.62
N LYS A 172 -0.40 14.73 -16.37
CA LYS A 172 -0.67 13.39 -15.87
C LYS A 172 0.47 12.87 -14.96
N ASN A 173 1.70 12.89 -15.44
CA ASN A 173 2.84 12.39 -14.66
C ASN A 173 3.07 13.21 -13.36
N LYS A 174 2.88 14.54 -13.42
CA LYS A 174 2.98 15.40 -12.23
C LYS A 174 1.89 15.06 -11.20
N MET A 175 0.67 14.78 -11.66
CA MET A 175 -0.45 14.37 -10.81
C MET A 175 -0.18 13.00 -10.15
N ILE A 176 0.32 12.02 -10.92
CA ILE A 176 0.71 10.70 -10.39
C ILE A 176 1.72 10.85 -9.25
N VAL A 177 2.82 11.60 -9.50
CA VAL A 177 3.87 11.82 -8.50
C VAL A 177 3.31 12.56 -7.27
N SER A 178 2.45 13.56 -7.47
CA SER A 178 1.82 14.30 -6.37
C SER A 178 0.96 13.40 -5.49
N ILE A 179 0.11 12.56 -6.10
CA ILE A 179 -0.76 11.65 -5.37
C ILE A 179 0.05 10.59 -4.64
N ALA A 180 1.02 9.95 -5.31
CA ALA A 180 1.91 8.95 -4.68
C ALA A 180 2.54 9.52 -3.41
N LYS A 181 3.18 10.70 -3.50
CA LYS A 181 3.81 11.38 -2.35
C LYS A 181 2.83 11.75 -1.23
N LEU A 182 1.57 12.02 -1.54
CA LEU A 182 0.54 12.34 -0.54
C LEU A 182 0.02 11.10 0.17
N CYS A 183 0.11 9.93 -0.48
CA CYS A 183 -0.37 8.64 0.04
C CYS A 183 0.70 7.83 0.77
N GLU A 184 1.98 8.21 0.66
CA GLU A 184 3.07 7.68 1.48
C GLU A 184 2.92 8.07 2.96
#